data_2d232fcd7316558986f429bcca774768
#
_entry.id   2d232fcd7316558986f429bcca774768
#
_cell.length_a   1.000
_cell.length_b   1.000
_cell.length_c   1.000
_cell.angle_alpha   90.00
_cell.angle_beta   90.00
_cell.angle_gamma   90.00
#
_symmetry.space_group_name_H-M   'P 1'
#
loop_
_entity.id
_entity.type
_entity.pdbx_description
1 polymer ?
#
loop_
_entity_poly.entity_id
_entity_poly.type
_entity_poly.pdbx_seq_one_letter_code
_entity_poly.pdbx_strand_id
1 'polypeptide(L)'
;MHDNMDDAESAGSEVGSSADKATRLGRWLSERAEVCGALSINRIGFGQSNVTSLVRDEAGGCWVLREPPPGRHDPSAHDVLREARILDRLAGTGIPVPTVIGTDETAPFYVMTQMPGAALESEADAEALSPDQRSELGRAVIEVFARLHCLDPAEIGLGDLGPATEYLPRQIRRAVRSWSQWGDRSAHDAAWQNVRVLLERDIPQQQRLVLAHGDYRLSNLLVADSRITAVLDWELATLGDPLADLAWLIDDWRGPDEPRITMPSPTRAGGFPDRVELIEAYCNATGFDASGIGYHRAFTHWRAATLLQGVLLRRRSGAMGDHGAVDLTELDATIGFLLVEAGDLARG
;
A
#
# COMPACT_ATOMS: atom_id res chain seq x y z
N MET A 1 -9.61 -32.68 37.18
CA MET A 1 -10.93 -32.73 36.53
C MET A 1 -11.53 -31.33 36.64
N HIS A 2 -10.82 -30.33 36.05
CA HIS A 2 -11.26 -28.93 35.97
C HIS A 2 -10.40 -28.27 34.87
N ASP A 3 -10.73 -28.57 33.61
CA ASP A 3 -10.10 -27.88 32.46
C ASP A 3 -10.88 -28.33 31.22
N ASN A 4 -12.05 -27.76 30.95
CA ASN A 4 -12.77 -27.91 29.67
C ASN A 4 -14.06 -27.05 29.58
N MET A 5 -14.24 -26.02 30.44
CA MET A 5 -15.43 -25.15 30.35
C MET A 5 -15.14 -23.75 29.79
N ASP A 6 -13.89 -23.27 29.83
CA ASP A 6 -13.57 -21.90 29.38
C ASP A 6 -13.42 -21.76 27.86
N ASP A 7 -13.03 -22.84 27.16
CA ASP A 7 -12.89 -22.80 25.70
C ASP A 7 -14.22 -22.78 24.92
N ALA A 8 -15.30 -23.29 25.54
CA ALA A 8 -16.62 -23.32 24.91
C ALA A 8 -17.38 -21.98 25.02
N GLU A 9 -17.11 -21.19 26.07
CA GLU A 9 -17.74 -19.87 26.24
C GLU A 9 -17.09 -18.80 25.34
N SER A 10 -15.77 -18.85 25.10
CA SER A 10 -15.10 -17.91 24.20
C SER A 10 -15.52 -18.12 22.75
N ALA A 11 -15.63 -19.35 22.29
CA ALA A 11 -16.09 -19.69 20.94
C ALA A 11 -17.56 -19.32 20.70
N GLY A 12 -18.44 -19.47 21.73
CA GLY A 12 -19.83 -19.07 21.65
C GLY A 12 -20.04 -17.56 21.57
N SER A 13 -19.19 -16.77 22.21
CA SER A 13 -19.26 -15.30 22.19
C SER A 13 -18.78 -14.71 20.86
N GLU A 14 -17.76 -15.28 20.24
CA GLU A 14 -17.29 -14.86 18.91
C GLU A 14 -18.26 -15.19 17.78
N VAL A 15 -18.92 -16.36 17.85
CA VAL A 15 -19.93 -16.78 16.85
C VAL A 15 -21.18 -15.89 16.93
N GLY A 16 -21.66 -15.54 18.14
CA GLY A 16 -22.76 -14.61 18.34
C GLY A 16 -22.46 -13.21 17.80
N SER A 17 -21.25 -12.70 18.01
CA SER A 17 -20.77 -11.41 17.50
C SER A 17 -20.68 -11.39 15.96
N SER A 18 -20.26 -12.49 15.34
CA SER A 18 -20.12 -12.59 13.88
C SER A 18 -21.49 -12.66 13.16
N ALA A 19 -22.44 -13.42 13.69
CA ALA A 19 -23.80 -13.52 13.13
C ALA A 19 -24.57 -12.19 13.23
N ASP A 20 -24.42 -11.47 14.36
CA ASP A 20 -25.01 -10.14 14.55
C ASP A 20 -24.43 -9.11 13.57
N LYS A 21 -23.13 -9.18 13.31
CA LYS A 21 -22.45 -8.33 12.32
C LYS A 21 -23.00 -8.60 10.92
N ALA A 22 -23.09 -9.86 10.51
CA ALA A 22 -23.63 -10.24 9.20
C ALA A 22 -25.08 -9.78 9.02
N THR A 23 -25.91 -9.91 10.05
CA THR A 23 -27.32 -9.47 10.02
C THR A 23 -27.43 -7.94 9.90
N ARG A 24 -26.62 -7.17 10.61
CA ARG A 24 -26.61 -5.70 10.53
C ARG A 24 -26.12 -5.23 9.17
N LEU A 25 -25.01 -5.81 8.69
CA LEU A 25 -24.47 -5.50 7.38
C LEU A 25 -25.46 -5.86 6.26
N GLY A 26 -26.17 -6.99 6.38
CA GLY A 26 -27.17 -7.41 5.41
C GLY A 26 -28.31 -6.41 5.27
N ARG A 27 -28.84 -5.89 6.38
CA ARG A 27 -29.85 -4.82 6.35
C ARG A 27 -29.33 -3.55 5.71
N TRP A 28 -28.13 -3.12 6.11
CA TRP A 28 -27.52 -1.91 5.57
C TRP A 28 -27.22 -2.03 4.06
N LEU A 29 -26.78 -3.21 3.60
CA LEU A 29 -26.44 -3.47 2.22
C LEU A 29 -27.69 -3.63 1.34
N SER A 30 -28.79 -4.22 1.87
CA SER A 30 -30.06 -4.38 1.11
C SER A 30 -30.71 -3.06 0.70
N GLU A 31 -30.40 -1.96 1.37
CA GLU A 31 -30.86 -0.62 0.99
C GLU A 31 -30.06 -0.03 -0.19
N ARG A 32 -28.94 -0.66 -0.59
CA ARG A 32 -27.94 -0.11 -1.53
C ARG A 32 -27.62 -1.04 -2.69
N ALA A 33 -27.84 -2.33 -2.49
CA ALA A 33 -27.61 -3.37 -3.48
C ALA A 33 -28.63 -4.49 -3.35
N GLU A 34 -28.80 -5.29 -4.39
CA GLU A 34 -29.62 -6.48 -4.33
C GLU A 34 -28.89 -7.56 -3.51
N VAL A 35 -29.51 -8.01 -2.43
CA VAL A 35 -28.95 -9.00 -1.50
C VAL A 35 -29.95 -10.15 -1.34
N CYS A 36 -29.51 -11.37 -1.55
CA CYS A 36 -30.33 -12.56 -1.48
C CYS A 36 -29.89 -13.47 -0.30
N GLY A 37 -30.75 -13.60 0.69
CA GLY A 37 -30.50 -14.50 1.83
C GLY A 37 -29.49 -13.97 2.85
N ALA A 38 -28.84 -14.88 3.58
CA ALA A 38 -27.89 -14.54 4.62
C ALA A 38 -26.52 -14.16 4.04
N LEU A 39 -25.81 -13.27 4.74
CA LEU A 39 -24.44 -12.90 4.38
C LEU A 39 -23.41 -13.79 5.11
N SER A 40 -22.38 -14.18 4.40
CA SER A 40 -21.12 -14.68 4.96
C SER A 40 -20.05 -13.59 4.87
N ILE A 41 -19.26 -13.41 5.94
CA ILE A 41 -18.17 -12.42 6.01
C ILE A 41 -16.89 -13.18 6.33
N ASN A 42 -15.94 -13.17 5.39
CA ASN A 42 -14.67 -13.84 5.54
C ASN A 42 -13.54 -12.85 5.38
N ARG A 43 -12.68 -12.73 6.38
CA ARG A 43 -11.50 -11.86 6.31
C ARG A 43 -10.58 -12.32 5.18
N ILE A 44 -10.11 -11.37 4.36
CA ILE A 44 -9.12 -11.58 3.31
C ILE A 44 -7.90 -10.69 3.56
N GLY A 45 -6.72 -11.21 3.25
CA GLY A 45 -5.46 -10.52 3.51
C GLY A 45 -5.04 -10.56 4.98
N PHE A 46 -3.76 -10.38 5.20
CA PHE A 46 -3.11 -10.40 6.52
C PHE A 46 -2.58 -9.03 6.93
N GLY A 47 -3.01 -7.96 6.25
CA GLY A 47 -2.57 -6.60 6.52
C GLY A 47 -2.84 -6.19 7.98
N GLN A 48 -1.92 -5.40 8.53
CA GLN A 48 -2.01 -4.89 9.91
C GLN A 48 -2.72 -3.53 9.99
N SER A 49 -3.09 -2.99 8.84
CA SER A 49 -3.84 -1.75 8.67
C SER A 49 -5.35 -2.00 8.80
N ASN A 50 -6.12 -1.53 7.84
CA ASN A 50 -7.56 -1.75 7.82
C ASN A 50 -7.91 -3.22 7.53
N VAL A 51 -8.97 -3.72 8.15
CA VAL A 51 -9.46 -5.08 7.95
C VAL A 51 -10.26 -5.15 6.67
N THR A 52 -9.88 -6.06 5.78
CA THR A 52 -10.59 -6.34 4.53
C THR A 52 -11.30 -7.67 4.64
N SER A 53 -12.59 -7.70 4.32
CA SER A 53 -13.40 -8.91 4.36
C SER A 53 -14.19 -9.09 3.06
N LEU A 54 -14.24 -10.31 2.57
CA LEU A 54 -15.10 -10.70 1.47
C LEU A 54 -16.48 -10.99 2.02
N VAL A 55 -17.50 -10.37 1.45
CA VAL A 55 -18.91 -10.53 1.81
C VAL A 55 -19.62 -11.23 0.67
N ARG A 56 -20.32 -12.33 0.97
CA ARG A 56 -21.11 -13.07 -0.02
C ARG A 56 -22.51 -13.34 0.49
N ASP A 57 -23.46 -13.28 -0.41
CA ASP A 57 -24.84 -13.73 -0.17
C ASP A 57 -25.06 -15.15 -0.71
N GLU A 58 -26.28 -15.68 -0.49
CA GLU A 58 -26.65 -17.03 -0.92
C GLU A 58 -26.87 -17.17 -2.44
N ALA A 59 -27.09 -16.08 -3.16
CA ALA A 59 -27.25 -16.06 -4.61
C ALA A 59 -25.94 -15.85 -5.39
N GLY A 60 -24.82 -15.65 -4.69
CA GLY A 60 -23.50 -15.43 -5.30
C GLY A 60 -23.15 -13.95 -5.47
N GLY A 61 -23.95 -13.03 -4.95
CA GLY A 61 -23.58 -11.61 -4.81
C GLY A 61 -22.30 -11.49 -3.97
N CYS A 62 -21.40 -10.62 -4.38
CA CYS A 62 -20.08 -10.53 -3.77
C CYS A 62 -19.59 -9.10 -3.66
N TRP A 63 -19.16 -8.73 -2.46
CA TRP A 63 -18.68 -7.40 -2.10
C TRP A 63 -17.44 -7.48 -1.22
N VAL A 64 -16.76 -6.37 -1.07
CA VAL A 64 -15.62 -6.23 -0.15
C VAL A 64 -15.98 -5.19 0.91
N LEU A 65 -15.86 -5.58 2.18
CA LEU A 65 -16.02 -4.72 3.36
C LEU A 65 -14.65 -4.29 3.84
N ARG A 66 -14.46 -2.99 4.07
CA ARG A 66 -13.25 -2.40 4.64
C ARG A 66 -13.59 -1.69 5.95
N GLU A 67 -12.89 -2.04 7.02
CA GLU A 67 -13.14 -1.55 8.38
C GLU A 67 -11.82 -1.21 9.08
N PRO A 68 -11.80 -0.27 10.05
CA PRO A 68 -10.65 -0.10 10.92
C PRO A 68 -10.35 -1.36 11.75
N PRO A 69 -9.10 -1.60 12.15
CA PRO A 69 -8.77 -2.72 13.01
C PRO A 69 -9.43 -2.57 14.39
N PRO A 70 -9.92 -3.68 15.00
CA PRO A 70 -10.58 -3.61 16.29
C PRO A 70 -9.64 -3.09 17.38
N GLY A 71 -10.16 -2.24 18.29
CA GLY A 71 -9.44 -1.75 19.46
C GLY A 71 -8.43 -0.60 19.21
N ARG A 72 -8.28 -0.11 18.00
CA ARG A 72 -7.49 1.08 17.72
C ARG A 72 -8.38 2.28 17.48
N HIS A 73 -8.20 3.33 18.30
CA HIS A 73 -8.98 4.57 18.27
C HIS A 73 -8.16 5.77 17.74
N ASP A 74 -7.15 5.54 16.88
CA ASP A 74 -6.48 6.65 16.21
C ASP A 74 -7.19 6.94 14.87
N PRO A 75 -8.06 7.97 14.81
CA PRO A 75 -8.84 8.28 13.61
C PRO A 75 -7.98 8.67 12.42
N SER A 76 -6.71 9.05 12.64
CA SER A 76 -5.84 9.54 11.58
C SER A 76 -5.04 8.44 10.88
N ALA A 77 -4.88 7.27 11.53
CA ALA A 77 -4.04 6.19 11.02
C ALA A 77 -4.81 5.14 10.19
N HIS A 78 -6.16 5.11 10.30
CA HIS A 78 -6.99 4.08 9.69
C HIS A 78 -8.33 4.67 9.18
N ASP A 79 -8.23 5.78 8.46
CA ASP A 79 -9.40 6.52 7.95
C ASP A 79 -9.97 5.83 6.70
N VAL A 80 -10.81 4.82 6.92
CA VAL A 80 -11.49 4.09 5.84
C VAL A 80 -12.47 4.97 5.06
N LEU A 81 -13.01 6.01 5.67
CA LEU A 81 -13.92 6.93 4.98
C LEU A 81 -13.16 7.83 4.00
N ARG A 82 -11.92 8.17 4.34
CA ARG A 82 -10.99 8.86 3.44
C ARG A 82 -10.62 7.98 2.24
N GLU A 83 -10.35 6.69 2.45
CA GLU A 83 -10.13 5.72 1.36
C GLU A 83 -11.37 5.65 0.45
N ALA A 84 -12.57 5.48 1.03
CA ALA A 84 -13.81 5.43 0.28
C ALA A 84 -14.03 6.69 -0.57
N ARG A 85 -13.76 7.88 -0.01
CA ARG A 85 -13.82 9.15 -0.75
C ARG A 85 -12.86 9.17 -1.93
N ILE A 86 -11.63 8.68 -1.77
CA ILE A 86 -10.65 8.63 -2.87
C ILE A 86 -11.16 7.72 -3.99
N LEU A 87 -11.63 6.51 -3.66
CA LEU A 87 -12.19 5.58 -4.63
C LEU A 87 -13.39 6.18 -5.38
N ASP A 88 -14.30 6.83 -4.66
CA ASP A 88 -15.47 7.48 -5.24
C ASP A 88 -15.07 8.59 -6.23
N ARG A 89 -14.09 9.40 -5.90
CA ARG A 89 -13.59 10.48 -6.76
C ARG A 89 -12.76 9.99 -7.96
N LEU A 90 -12.15 8.83 -7.86
CA LEU A 90 -11.43 8.19 -8.96
C LEU A 90 -12.37 7.45 -9.91
N ALA A 91 -13.58 7.13 -9.48
CA ALA A 91 -14.58 6.50 -10.34
C ALA A 91 -14.85 7.34 -11.60
N GLY A 92 -14.75 6.72 -12.78
CA GLY A 92 -14.96 7.39 -14.07
C GLY A 92 -13.78 8.22 -14.60
N THR A 93 -12.68 8.34 -13.87
CA THR A 93 -11.46 9.05 -14.34
C THR A 93 -10.59 8.22 -15.29
N GLY A 94 -10.93 6.94 -15.49
CA GLY A 94 -10.12 5.99 -16.24
C GLY A 94 -9.03 5.30 -15.40
N ILE A 95 -8.92 5.61 -14.10
CA ILE A 95 -8.14 4.80 -13.17
C ILE A 95 -9.01 3.61 -12.75
N PRO A 96 -8.52 2.36 -12.89
CA PRO A 96 -9.28 1.19 -12.48
C PRO A 96 -9.33 1.13 -10.94
N VAL A 97 -10.51 1.30 -10.37
CA VAL A 97 -10.76 1.23 -8.93
C VAL A 97 -12.09 0.52 -8.66
N PRO A 98 -12.27 -0.14 -7.51
CA PRO A 98 -13.57 -0.66 -7.10
C PRO A 98 -14.60 0.46 -6.95
N THR A 99 -15.85 0.15 -7.28
CA THR A 99 -16.97 1.07 -7.04
C THR A 99 -17.38 1.01 -5.57
N VAL A 100 -17.44 2.15 -4.90
CA VAL A 100 -17.97 2.25 -3.54
C VAL A 100 -19.49 2.11 -3.58
N ILE A 101 -20.02 1.12 -2.86
CA ILE A 101 -21.45 0.89 -2.71
C ILE A 101 -22.05 1.83 -1.65
N GLY A 102 -21.26 2.14 -0.63
CA GLY A 102 -21.61 3.11 0.40
C GLY A 102 -20.68 3.06 1.59
N THR A 103 -20.87 4.03 2.47
CA THR A 103 -20.11 4.24 3.71
C THR A 103 -21.04 4.29 4.91
N ASP A 104 -20.52 3.98 6.10
CA ASP A 104 -21.18 4.26 7.39
C ASP A 104 -20.21 5.09 8.25
N GLU A 105 -20.66 6.25 8.71
CA GLU A 105 -19.86 7.17 9.53
C GLU A 105 -20.01 6.88 11.03
N THR A 106 -21.13 6.25 11.42
CA THR A 106 -21.43 5.95 12.84
C THR A 106 -20.59 4.78 13.35
N ALA A 107 -20.45 3.76 12.50
CA ALA A 107 -19.53 2.65 12.71
C ALA A 107 -18.61 2.63 11.48
N PRO A 108 -17.47 3.33 11.48
CA PRO A 108 -16.72 3.62 10.27
C PRO A 108 -16.38 2.35 9.47
N PHE A 109 -16.99 2.21 8.30
CA PHE A 109 -16.66 1.21 7.28
C PHE A 109 -17.12 1.68 5.91
N TYR A 110 -16.66 1.00 4.86
CA TYR A 110 -17.26 1.08 3.55
C TYR A 110 -17.35 -0.29 2.90
N VAL A 111 -18.30 -0.39 1.96
CA VAL A 111 -18.47 -1.56 1.09
C VAL A 111 -18.22 -1.15 -0.35
N MET A 112 -17.47 -1.99 -1.06
CA MET A 112 -17.15 -1.79 -2.47
C MET A 112 -17.40 -3.06 -3.28
N THR A 113 -17.44 -2.93 -4.60
CA THR A 113 -17.51 -4.07 -5.52
C THR A 113 -16.27 -4.94 -5.40
N GLN A 114 -16.43 -6.25 -5.50
CA GLN A 114 -15.31 -7.14 -5.73
C GLN A 114 -14.83 -6.98 -7.17
N MET A 115 -13.53 -6.72 -7.33
CA MET A 115 -12.90 -6.65 -8.65
C MET A 115 -12.30 -8.01 -9.02
N PRO A 116 -12.31 -8.38 -10.33
CA PRO A 116 -11.70 -9.61 -10.80
C PRO A 116 -10.16 -9.51 -10.79
N GLY A 117 -9.50 -10.66 -10.71
CA GLY A 117 -8.05 -10.76 -10.77
C GLY A 117 -7.41 -11.09 -9.42
N ALA A 118 -6.09 -11.13 -9.44
CA ALA A 118 -5.25 -11.38 -8.27
C ALA A 118 -4.07 -10.39 -8.27
N ALA A 119 -3.56 -10.07 -7.10
CA ALA A 119 -2.32 -9.33 -6.95
C ALA A 119 -1.13 -10.28 -7.20
N LEU A 120 -0.02 -9.73 -7.71
CA LEU A 120 1.24 -10.45 -7.78
C LEU A 120 2.05 -10.08 -6.53
N GLU A 121 2.19 -11.03 -5.61
CA GLU A 121 2.88 -10.81 -4.33
C GLU A 121 4.29 -11.43 -4.31
N SER A 122 4.57 -12.35 -5.22
CA SER A 122 5.82 -13.10 -5.26
C SER A 122 6.35 -13.30 -6.69
N GLU A 123 7.63 -13.73 -6.80
CA GLU A 123 8.22 -14.15 -8.07
C GLU A 123 7.41 -15.32 -8.69
N ALA A 124 6.93 -16.25 -7.87
CA ALA A 124 6.14 -17.39 -8.35
C ALA A 124 4.81 -16.95 -8.99
N ASP A 125 4.15 -15.93 -8.46
CA ASP A 125 2.93 -15.37 -9.07
C ASP A 125 3.25 -14.78 -10.45
N ALA A 126 4.38 -14.08 -10.57
CA ALA A 126 4.81 -13.51 -11.83
C ALA A 126 5.26 -14.61 -12.83
N GLU A 127 5.91 -15.68 -12.37
CA GLU A 127 6.32 -16.81 -13.21
C GLU A 127 5.14 -17.57 -13.82
N ALA A 128 3.95 -17.48 -13.23
CA ALA A 128 2.72 -18.03 -13.81
C ALA A 128 2.30 -17.29 -15.11
N LEU A 129 2.81 -16.09 -15.36
CA LEU A 129 2.63 -15.32 -16.58
C LEU A 129 3.77 -15.64 -17.58
N SER A 130 3.47 -15.63 -18.88
CA SER A 130 4.53 -15.69 -19.89
C SER A 130 5.39 -14.43 -19.91
N PRO A 131 6.62 -14.45 -20.48
CA PRO A 131 7.44 -13.25 -20.62
C PRO A 131 6.73 -12.09 -21.36
N ASP A 132 5.96 -12.42 -22.41
CA ASP A 132 5.20 -11.41 -23.15
C ASP A 132 4.11 -10.79 -22.30
N GLN A 133 3.39 -11.58 -21.50
CA GLN A 133 2.40 -11.12 -20.55
C GLN A 133 3.01 -10.22 -19.46
N ARG A 134 4.20 -10.58 -18.95
CA ARG A 134 4.94 -9.73 -17.98
C ARG A 134 5.37 -8.39 -18.59
N SER A 135 5.85 -8.42 -19.84
CA SER A 135 6.21 -7.21 -20.57
C SER A 135 4.99 -6.29 -20.81
N GLU A 136 3.85 -6.87 -21.21
CA GLU A 136 2.59 -6.15 -21.39
C GLU A 136 2.09 -5.55 -20.07
N LEU A 137 2.10 -6.35 -19.00
CA LEU A 137 1.70 -5.93 -17.67
C LEU A 137 2.57 -4.77 -17.17
N GLY A 138 3.89 -4.83 -17.34
CA GLY A 138 4.78 -3.75 -16.93
C GLY A 138 4.47 -2.41 -17.61
N ARG A 139 4.13 -2.46 -18.91
CA ARG A 139 3.67 -1.26 -19.63
C ARG A 139 2.32 -0.76 -19.10
N ALA A 140 1.38 -1.68 -18.82
CA ALA A 140 0.09 -1.30 -18.25
C ALA A 140 0.23 -0.67 -16.86
N VAL A 141 1.18 -1.15 -16.02
CA VAL A 141 1.48 -0.58 -14.70
C VAL A 141 1.87 0.89 -14.81
N ILE A 142 2.85 1.19 -15.67
CA ILE A 142 3.34 2.57 -15.80
C ILE A 142 2.33 3.48 -16.51
N GLU A 143 1.51 2.94 -17.43
CA GLU A 143 0.46 3.70 -18.10
C GLU A 143 -0.65 4.13 -17.12
N VAL A 144 -1.14 3.22 -16.27
CA VAL A 144 -2.14 3.55 -15.23
C VAL A 144 -1.57 4.55 -14.23
N PHE A 145 -0.32 4.35 -13.83
CA PHE A 145 0.37 5.25 -12.91
C PHE A 145 0.57 6.67 -13.48
N ALA A 146 1.02 6.79 -14.72
CA ALA A 146 1.13 8.07 -15.40
C ALA A 146 -0.22 8.78 -15.53
N ARG A 147 -1.26 8.03 -15.88
CA ARG A 147 -2.64 8.56 -15.94
C ARG A 147 -3.10 9.11 -14.59
N LEU A 148 -2.80 8.40 -13.49
CA LEU A 148 -3.10 8.87 -12.13
C LEU A 148 -2.45 10.22 -11.85
N HIS A 149 -1.17 10.37 -12.19
CA HIS A 149 -0.41 11.60 -11.96
C HIS A 149 -0.78 12.76 -12.91
N CYS A 150 -1.46 12.46 -14.02
CA CYS A 150 -2.01 13.47 -14.92
C CYS A 150 -3.37 14.03 -14.48
N LEU A 151 -4.04 13.42 -13.49
CA LEU A 151 -5.28 13.97 -12.94
C LEU A 151 -4.97 15.25 -12.14
N ASP A 152 -5.80 16.27 -12.30
CA ASP A 152 -5.80 17.41 -11.39
C ASP A 152 -6.58 17.03 -10.11
N PRO A 153 -5.93 16.96 -8.95
CA PRO A 153 -6.60 16.60 -7.70
C PRO A 153 -7.74 17.54 -7.33
N ALA A 154 -7.66 18.83 -7.69
CA ALA A 154 -8.71 19.79 -7.39
C ALA A 154 -9.94 19.58 -8.27
N GLU A 155 -9.76 19.29 -9.57
CA GLU A 155 -10.86 19.02 -10.51
C GLU A 155 -11.66 17.77 -10.13
N ILE A 156 -10.98 16.74 -9.59
CA ILE A 156 -11.65 15.52 -9.12
C ILE A 156 -12.13 15.60 -7.66
N GLY A 157 -12.04 16.78 -7.02
CA GLY A 157 -12.55 17.01 -5.66
C GLY A 157 -11.69 16.42 -4.55
N LEU A 158 -10.38 16.22 -4.80
CA LEU A 158 -9.37 15.72 -3.85
C LEU A 158 -8.28 16.74 -3.52
N GLY A 159 -8.48 18.02 -3.85
CA GLY A 159 -7.51 19.08 -3.61
C GLY A 159 -7.19 19.38 -2.13
N ASP A 160 -7.97 18.84 -1.21
CA ASP A 160 -7.83 18.98 0.25
C ASP A 160 -7.24 17.74 0.94
N LEU A 161 -6.79 16.72 0.19
CA LEU A 161 -6.22 15.48 0.76
C LEU A 161 -4.93 15.70 1.57
N GLY A 162 -4.31 16.84 1.45
CA GLY A 162 -3.11 17.19 2.18
C GLY A 162 -2.57 18.57 1.79
N PRO A 163 -1.52 19.04 2.47
CA PRO A 163 -0.89 20.30 2.12
C PRO A 163 -0.28 20.26 0.70
N ALA A 164 -0.51 21.32 -0.07
CA ALA A 164 -0.09 21.42 -1.47
C ALA A 164 1.43 21.59 -1.68
N THR A 165 2.16 21.91 -0.62
CA THR A 165 3.59 22.26 -0.71
C THR A 165 4.45 21.46 0.27
N GLU A 166 5.77 21.51 0.05
CA GLU A 166 6.78 20.93 0.95
C GLU A 166 6.59 19.41 1.20
N TYR A 167 6.26 18.64 0.18
CA TYR A 167 6.05 17.19 0.37
C TYR A 167 7.29 16.51 0.98
N LEU A 168 8.45 16.60 0.34
CA LEU A 168 9.70 16.00 0.83
C LEU A 168 10.10 16.50 2.23
N PRO A 169 10.14 17.82 2.51
CA PRO A 169 10.43 18.31 3.86
C PRO A 169 9.48 17.76 4.92
N ARG A 170 8.19 17.63 4.62
CA ARG A 170 7.20 17.06 5.56
C ARG A 170 7.47 15.58 5.82
N GLN A 171 7.75 14.81 4.77
CA GLN A 171 8.03 13.38 4.88
C GLN A 171 9.35 13.11 5.62
N ILE A 172 10.38 13.90 5.36
CA ILE A 172 11.66 13.82 6.11
C ILE A 172 11.40 14.11 7.60
N ARG A 173 10.70 15.17 7.94
CA ARG A 173 10.34 15.47 9.34
C ARG A 173 9.52 14.33 10.00
N ARG A 174 8.63 13.68 9.23
CA ARG A 174 7.85 12.53 9.72
C ARG A 174 8.76 11.33 10.01
N ALA A 175 9.67 10.98 9.10
CA ALA A 175 10.63 9.91 9.28
C ALA A 175 11.56 10.17 10.47
N VAL A 176 12.04 11.42 10.63
CA VAL A 176 12.86 11.83 11.79
C VAL A 176 12.10 11.62 13.10
N ARG A 177 10.84 12.05 13.18
CA ARG A 177 10.01 11.81 14.38
C ARG A 177 9.80 10.31 14.65
N SER A 178 9.59 9.52 13.61
CA SER A 178 9.45 8.07 13.78
C SER A 178 10.75 7.43 14.26
N TRP A 179 11.88 7.80 13.65
CA TRP A 179 13.18 7.27 14.04
C TRP A 179 13.58 7.67 15.46
N SER A 180 13.26 8.88 15.92
CA SER A 180 13.56 9.35 17.27
C SER A 180 12.93 8.52 18.40
N GLN A 181 11.91 7.71 18.08
CA GLN A 181 11.28 6.82 19.08
C GLN A 181 12.15 5.59 19.41
N TRP A 182 13.10 5.24 18.56
CA TRP A 182 13.87 3.99 18.69
C TRP A 182 15.27 4.01 18.10
N GLY A 183 15.72 5.13 17.49
CA GLY A 183 16.99 5.19 16.75
C GLY A 183 18.21 4.80 17.56
N ASP A 184 18.26 5.21 18.84
CA ASP A 184 19.31 4.88 19.81
C ASP A 184 19.42 3.36 20.11
N ARG A 185 18.40 2.59 19.77
CA ARG A 185 18.37 1.12 19.90
C ARG A 185 18.65 0.38 18.58
N SER A 186 18.92 1.12 17.52
CA SER A 186 19.20 0.57 16.20
C SER A 186 20.70 0.48 15.94
N ALA A 187 21.18 -0.67 15.46
CA ALA A 187 22.54 -0.82 14.97
C ALA A 187 22.81 0.06 13.73
N HIS A 188 21.76 0.54 13.08
CA HIS A 188 21.82 1.33 11.85
C HIS A 188 21.74 2.84 12.07
N ASP A 189 21.71 3.35 13.33
CA ASP A 189 21.50 4.77 13.60
C ASP A 189 22.52 5.67 12.89
N ALA A 190 23.81 5.35 12.98
CA ALA A 190 24.85 6.16 12.33
C ALA A 190 24.67 6.24 10.81
N ALA A 191 24.35 5.13 10.14
CA ALA A 191 24.10 5.09 8.71
C ALA A 191 22.84 5.91 8.35
N TRP A 192 21.77 5.75 9.12
CA TRP A 192 20.52 6.48 8.94
C TRP A 192 20.70 7.99 9.07
N GLN A 193 21.44 8.46 10.10
CA GLN A 193 21.73 9.87 10.32
C GLN A 193 22.62 10.46 9.21
N ASN A 194 23.59 9.68 8.70
CA ASN A 194 24.42 10.12 7.58
C ASN A 194 23.59 10.35 6.32
N VAL A 195 22.68 9.44 5.98
CA VAL A 195 21.78 9.61 4.82
C VAL A 195 20.84 10.80 5.05
N ARG A 196 20.30 10.96 6.26
CA ARG A 196 19.47 12.11 6.62
C ARG A 196 20.17 13.43 6.30
N VAL A 197 21.44 13.59 6.73
CA VAL A 197 22.21 14.83 6.48
C VAL A 197 22.36 15.09 4.98
N LEU A 198 22.60 14.05 4.16
CA LEU A 198 22.68 14.19 2.72
C LEU A 198 21.33 14.63 2.12
N LEU A 199 20.23 14.02 2.54
CA LEU A 199 18.90 14.37 2.06
C LEU A 199 18.45 15.78 2.47
N GLU A 200 18.79 16.23 3.69
CA GLU A 200 18.41 17.56 4.17
C GLU A 200 19.23 18.69 3.52
N ARG A 201 20.41 18.38 2.96
CA ARG A 201 21.32 19.38 2.37
C ARG A 201 20.79 19.98 1.08
N ASP A 202 20.24 19.14 0.19
CA ASP A 202 19.91 19.53 -1.19
C ASP A 202 18.50 19.04 -1.59
N ILE A 203 17.47 19.40 -0.81
CA ILE A 203 16.08 19.01 -1.11
C ILE A 203 15.63 19.65 -2.43
N PRO A 204 15.28 18.85 -3.46
CA PRO A 204 14.83 19.39 -4.72
C PRO A 204 13.51 20.14 -4.58
N GLN A 205 13.33 21.15 -5.45
CA GLN A 205 12.06 21.84 -5.54
C GLN A 205 11.00 20.91 -6.14
N GLN A 206 9.85 20.80 -5.49
CA GLN A 206 8.70 20.06 -6.00
C GLN A 206 8.24 20.66 -7.33
N GLN A 207 8.25 19.87 -8.42
CA GLN A 207 7.88 20.33 -9.75
C GLN A 207 6.38 20.42 -9.94
N ARG A 208 5.64 19.46 -9.42
CA ARG A 208 4.20 19.29 -9.57
C ARG A 208 3.57 18.80 -8.28
N LEU A 209 2.28 19.02 -8.18
CA LEU A 209 1.42 18.44 -7.15
C LEU A 209 0.51 17.43 -7.83
N VAL A 210 0.58 16.18 -7.40
CA VAL A 210 -0.24 15.09 -7.92
C VAL A 210 -1.00 14.39 -6.80
N LEU A 211 -2.00 13.60 -7.16
CA LEU A 211 -2.52 12.57 -6.28
C LEU A 211 -1.50 11.42 -6.26
N ALA A 212 -0.66 11.39 -5.25
CA ALA A 212 0.28 10.31 -5.02
C ALA A 212 -0.41 9.15 -4.31
N HIS A 213 -0.19 7.93 -4.77
CA HIS A 213 -0.71 6.71 -4.12
C HIS A 213 0.04 6.42 -2.80
N GLY A 214 1.36 6.61 -2.81
CA GLY A 214 2.23 6.41 -1.65
C GLY A 214 2.67 4.98 -1.40
N ASP A 215 2.04 3.98 -2.06
CA ASP A 215 2.42 2.56 -2.05
C ASP A 215 1.99 1.86 -3.36
N TYR A 216 2.25 2.50 -4.52
CA TYR A 216 1.91 1.93 -5.82
C TYR A 216 2.92 0.83 -6.20
N ARG A 217 2.47 -0.42 -6.20
CA ARG A 217 3.28 -1.62 -6.44
C ARG A 217 2.40 -2.79 -6.88
N LEU A 218 3.01 -3.83 -7.48
CA LEU A 218 2.27 -4.98 -8.05
C LEU A 218 1.38 -5.70 -7.04
N SER A 219 1.78 -5.76 -5.76
CA SER A 219 0.95 -6.36 -4.71
C SER A 219 -0.32 -5.57 -4.36
N ASN A 220 -0.40 -4.30 -4.79
CA ASN A 220 -1.58 -3.44 -4.63
C ASN A 220 -2.37 -3.26 -5.95
N LEU A 221 -2.05 -4.05 -6.96
CA LEU A 221 -2.74 -4.04 -8.25
C LEU A 221 -3.40 -5.39 -8.51
N LEU A 222 -4.71 -5.42 -8.74
CA LEU A 222 -5.36 -6.63 -9.24
C LEU A 222 -5.14 -6.75 -10.73
N VAL A 223 -4.72 -7.94 -11.14
CA VAL A 223 -4.38 -8.27 -12.52
C VAL A 223 -5.25 -9.43 -13.00
N ALA A 224 -5.88 -9.26 -14.15
CA ALA A 224 -6.53 -10.33 -14.91
C ALA A 224 -6.20 -10.16 -16.38
N ASP A 225 -5.85 -11.24 -17.06
CA ASP A 225 -5.50 -11.27 -18.50
C ASP A 225 -4.47 -10.16 -18.88
N SER A 226 -3.40 -10.02 -18.10
CA SER A 226 -2.33 -9.01 -18.23
C SER A 226 -2.82 -7.55 -18.15
N ARG A 227 -4.02 -7.32 -17.64
CA ARG A 227 -4.60 -5.99 -17.45
C ARG A 227 -4.76 -5.68 -15.98
N ILE A 228 -4.56 -4.42 -15.63
CA ILE A 228 -4.88 -3.93 -14.28
C ILE A 228 -6.39 -3.72 -14.20
N THR A 229 -7.01 -4.47 -13.33
CA THR A 229 -8.47 -4.40 -13.08
C THR A 229 -8.81 -3.51 -11.90
N ALA A 230 -7.89 -3.36 -10.93
CA ALA A 230 -8.03 -2.40 -9.85
C ALA A 230 -6.69 -1.98 -9.26
N VAL A 231 -6.60 -0.71 -8.86
CA VAL A 231 -5.60 -0.17 -7.94
C VAL A 231 -6.22 -0.16 -6.55
N LEU A 232 -5.55 -0.80 -5.59
CA LEU A 232 -6.01 -1.01 -4.22
C LEU A 232 -5.12 -0.27 -3.21
N ASP A 233 -5.58 -0.21 -1.96
CA ASP A 233 -4.82 0.27 -0.80
C ASP A 233 -4.42 1.75 -0.86
N TRP A 234 -5.43 2.61 -0.86
CA TRP A 234 -5.30 4.06 -0.92
C TRP A 234 -5.06 4.74 0.44
N GLU A 235 -4.75 3.96 1.49
CA GLU A 235 -4.58 4.50 2.85
C GLU A 235 -3.45 5.53 2.97
N LEU A 236 -2.38 5.38 2.17
CA LEU A 236 -1.24 6.30 2.13
C LEU A 236 -1.38 7.42 1.10
N ALA A 237 -2.43 7.42 0.30
CA ALA A 237 -2.61 8.41 -0.76
C ALA A 237 -2.67 9.83 -0.20
N THR A 238 -2.06 10.77 -0.90
CA THR A 238 -1.98 12.17 -0.47
C THR A 238 -1.66 13.08 -1.65
N LEU A 239 -1.75 14.39 -1.43
CA LEU A 239 -1.13 15.34 -2.35
C LEU A 239 0.39 15.29 -2.19
N GLY A 240 1.10 14.95 -3.27
CA GLY A 240 2.51 14.62 -3.19
C GLY A 240 3.35 15.04 -4.37
N ASP A 241 4.62 14.69 -4.27
CA ASP A 241 5.62 14.86 -5.33
C ASP A 241 5.58 13.63 -6.24
N PRO A 242 5.38 13.80 -7.57
CA PRO A 242 5.28 12.69 -8.50
C PRO A 242 6.55 11.83 -8.55
N LEU A 243 7.75 12.43 -8.38
CA LEU A 243 8.98 11.66 -8.41
C LEU A 243 9.20 10.83 -7.15
N ALA A 244 8.66 11.26 -6.01
CA ALA A 244 8.71 10.44 -4.80
C ALA A 244 7.82 9.20 -4.91
N ASP A 245 6.68 9.30 -5.58
CA ASP A 245 5.78 8.17 -5.82
C ASP A 245 6.34 7.25 -6.93
N LEU A 246 6.91 7.83 -8.00
CA LEU A 246 7.62 7.09 -9.04
C LEU A 246 8.83 6.33 -8.47
N ALA A 247 9.63 6.97 -7.63
CA ALA A 247 10.78 6.34 -6.98
C ALA A 247 10.35 5.11 -6.15
N TRP A 248 9.23 5.19 -5.44
CA TRP A 248 8.68 4.06 -4.69
C TRP A 248 8.37 2.86 -5.60
N LEU A 249 7.70 3.10 -6.73
CA LEU A 249 7.40 2.07 -7.72
C LEU A 249 8.67 1.43 -8.28
N ILE A 250 9.63 2.23 -8.76
CA ILE A 250 10.83 1.70 -9.42
C ILE A 250 11.83 1.06 -8.44
N ASP A 251 11.79 1.41 -7.16
CA ASP A 251 12.62 0.76 -6.14
C ASP A 251 12.06 -0.63 -5.75
N ASP A 252 10.74 -0.82 -5.84
CA ASP A 252 10.10 -2.14 -5.74
C ASP A 252 10.31 -2.97 -7.03
N TRP A 253 10.64 -2.34 -8.16
CA TRP A 253 10.82 -2.94 -9.48
C TRP A 253 12.24 -3.51 -9.66
N ARG A 254 12.48 -4.67 -9.07
CA ARG A 254 13.82 -5.27 -9.00
C ARG A 254 14.05 -6.26 -10.13
N GLY A 255 15.28 -6.25 -10.66
CA GLY A 255 15.72 -7.23 -11.66
C GLY A 255 16.11 -8.59 -11.05
N PRO A 256 16.22 -9.65 -11.86
CA PRO A 256 16.56 -10.99 -11.40
C PRO A 256 17.94 -11.07 -10.72
N ASP A 257 18.90 -10.24 -11.15
CA ASP A 257 20.27 -10.23 -10.66
C ASP A 257 20.48 -9.37 -9.41
N GLU A 258 19.48 -8.59 -9.00
CA GLU A 258 19.57 -7.75 -7.82
C GLU A 258 19.48 -8.58 -6.53
N PRO A 259 20.10 -8.13 -5.42
CA PRO A 259 20.03 -8.84 -4.14
C PRO A 259 18.58 -9.06 -3.68
N ARG A 260 18.29 -10.24 -3.11
CA ARG A 260 17.02 -10.48 -2.44
C ARG A 260 17.00 -9.72 -1.12
N ILE A 261 15.87 -9.11 -0.84
CA ILE A 261 15.58 -8.44 0.43
C ILE A 261 14.25 -8.95 0.98
N THR A 262 13.96 -8.66 2.23
CA THR A 262 12.72 -9.12 2.89
C THR A 262 11.44 -8.62 2.18
N MET A 263 11.52 -7.53 1.43
CA MET A 263 10.40 -7.03 0.62
C MET A 263 10.32 -7.84 -0.69
N PRO A 264 9.25 -8.61 -0.92
CA PRO A 264 9.09 -9.35 -2.16
C PRO A 264 8.98 -8.41 -3.36
N SER A 265 9.57 -8.79 -4.48
CA SER A 265 9.44 -8.09 -5.75
C SER A 265 9.14 -9.10 -6.87
N PRO A 266 7.90 -9.17 -7.35
CA PRO A 266 7.49 -10.08 -8.41
C PRO A 266 8.29 -9.92 -9.71
N THR A 267 8.80 -8.71 -9.97
CA THR A 267 9.54 -8.38 -11.20
C THR A 267 10.88 -9.08 -11.30
N ARG A 268 11.38 -9.66 -10.20
CA ARG A 268 12.58 -10.52 -10.21
C ARG A 268 12.43 -11.79 -11.06
N ALA A 269 11.21 -12.20 -11.38
CA ALA A 269 10.94 -13.26 -12.35
C ALA A 269 11.47 -12.93 -13.78
N GLY A 270 11.89 -11.67 -14.02
CA GLY A 270 12.35 -11.20 -15.31
C GLY A 270 11.23 -11.07 -16.35
N GLY A 271 11.55 -10.60 -17.55
CA GLY A 271 10.59 -10.41 -18.64
C GLY A 271 9.68 -9.18 -18.51
N PHE A 272 9.83 -8.41 -17.46
CA PHE A 272 9.23 -7.08 -17.34
C PHE A 272 10.13 -6.02 -18.00
N PRO A 273 9.61 -4.85 -18.39
CA PRO A 273 10.43 -3.70 -18.76
C PRO A 273 11.40 -3.35 -17.63
N ASP A 274 12.57 -2.82 -17.95
CA ASP A 274 13.50 -2.37 -16.94
C ASP A 274 13.12 -0.99 -16.38
N ARG A 275 13.85 -0.51 -15.34
CA ARG A 275 13.59 0.78 -14.70
C ARG A 275 13.75 1.96 -15.65
N VAL A 276 14.69 1.89 -16.60
CA VAL A 276 14.94 2.96 -17.57
C VAL A 276 13.76 3.07 -18.51
N GLU A 277 13.29 1.92 -19.04
CA GLU A 277 12.10 1.85 -19.89
C GLU A 277 10.84 2.39 -19.18
N LEU A 278 10.66 2.07 -17.88
CA LEU A 278 9.53 2.59 -17.10
C LEU A 278 9.61 4.10 -16.90
N ILE A 279 10.79 4.64 -16.56
CA ILE A 279 11.00 6.08 -16.39
C ILE A 279 10.76 6.82 -17.71
N GLU A 280 11.30 6.32 -18.81
CA GLU A 280 11.08 6.90 -20.14
C GLU A 280 9.60 6.89 -20.53
N ALA A 281 8.92 5.77 -20.34
CA ALA A 281 7.48 5.66 -20.60
C ALA A 281 6.67 6.64 -19.73
N TYR A 282 7.03 6.79 -18.46
CA TYR A 282 6.39 7.76 -17.55
C TYR A 282 6.61 9.21 -18.00
N CYS A 283 7.85 9.59 -18.31
CA CYS A 283 8.16 10.93 -18.80
C CYS A 283 7.44 11.26 -20.11
N ASN A 284 7.40 10.30 -21.03
CA ASN A 284 6.69 10.45 -22.30
C ASN A 284 5.17 10.63 -22.12
N ALA A 285 4.57 9.91 -21.18
CA ALA A 285 3.13 9.98 -20.92
C ALA A 285 2.71 11.23 -20.12
N THR A 286 3.55 11.71 -19.21
CA THR A 286 3.21 12.81 -18.29
C THR A 286 3.79 14.15 -18.72
N GLY A 287 4.90 14.15 -19.48
CA GLY A 287 5.71 15.32 -19.74
C GLY A 287 6.52 15.81 -18.53
N PHE A 288 6.64 15.00 -17.48
CA PHE A 288 7.41 15.37 -16.28
C PHE A 288 8.89 15.05 -16.48
N ASP A 289 9.77 15.87 -15.87
CA ASP A 289 11.19 15.62 -15.87
C ASP A 289 11.60 14.73 -14.70
N ALA A 290 12.14 13.55 -15.00
CA ALA A 290 12.63 12.61 -13.99
C ALA A 290 14.17 12.67 -13.80
N SER A 291 14.86 13.70 -14.29
CA SER A 291 16.33 13.85 -14.12
C SER A 291 16.77 13.84 -12.65
N GLY A 292 15.90 14.29 -11.72
CA GLY A 292 16.13 14.28 -10.28
C GLY A 292 15.76 12.98 -9.55
N ILE A 293 15.46 11.88 -10.26
CA ILE A 293 14.94 10.65 -9.66
C ILE A 293 15.91 10.02 -8.65
N GLY A 294 17.22 10.20 -8.82
CA GLY A 294 18.25 9.68 -7.91
C GLY A 294 18.04 10.13 -6.46
N TYR A 295 17.77 11.43 -6.25
CA TYR A 295 17.46 11.96 -4.92
C TYR A 295 16.20 11.31 -4.34
N HIS A 296 15.15 11.18 -5.14
CA HIS A 296 13.88 10.61 -4.68
C HIS A 296 14.01 9.13 -4.35
N ARG A 297 14.84 8.38 -5.07
CA ARG A 297 15.20 7.00 -4.76
C ARG A 297 16.00 6.89 -3.46
N ALA A 298 16.98 7.77 -3.24
CA ALA A 298 17.67 7.86 -1.96
C ALA A 298 16.69 8.07 -0.79
N PHE A 299 15.74 8.99 -0.97
CA PHE A 299 14.70 9.27 0.00
C PHE A 299 13.78 8.06 0.25
N THR A 300 13.33 7.34 -0.80
CA THR A 300 12.43 6.17 -0.65
C THR A 300 13.12 5.02 0.05
N HIS A 301 14.39 4.72 -0.25
CA HIS A 301 15.17 3.72 0.44
C HIS A 301 15.36 4.06 1.94
N TRP A 302 15.71 5.31 2.25
CA TRP A 302 15.85 5.79 3.62
C TRP A 302 14.52 5.73 4.39
N ARG A 303 13.39 6.10 3.74
CA ARG A 303 12.04 5.99 4.30
C ARG A 303 11.67 4.53 4.54
N ALA A 304 11.92 3.63 3.58
CA ALA A 304 11.67 2.20 3.72
C ALA A 304 12.46 1.60 4.90
N ALA A 305 13.76 1.92 5.03
CA ALA A 305 14.56 1.54 6.17
C ALA A 305 13.97 2.01 7.51
N THR A 306 13.42 3.23 7.55
CA THR A 306 12.73 3.77 8.74
C THR A 306 11.49 2.96 9.10
N LEU A 307 10.66 2.60 8.12
CA LEU A 307 9.45 1.80 8.32
C LEU A 307 9.80 0.38 8.81
N LEU A 308 10.77 -0.27 8.15
CA LEU A 308 11.20 -1.62 8.49
C LEU A 308 11.86 -1.70 9.88
N GLN A 309 12.60 -0.66 10.30
CA GLN A 309 13.12 -0.56 11.67
C GLN A 309 11.99 -0.59 12.70
N GLY A 310 10.90 0.11 12.45
CA GLY A 310 9.72 0.07 13.31
C GLY A 310 9.08 -1.33 13.36
N VAL A 311 9.01 -2.02 12.22
CA VAL A 311 8.53 -3.42 12.17
C VAL A 311 9.45 -4.34 12.96
N LEU A 312 10.75 -4.26 12.74
CA LEU A 312 11.76 -5.07 13.43
C LEU A 312 11.63 -4.96 14.95
N LEU A 313 11.53 -3.74 15.47
CA LEU A 313 11.45 -3.52 16.93
C LEU A 313 10.12 -3.99 17.52
N ARG A 314 8.99 -3.78 16.83
CA ARG A 314 7.69 -4.31 17.29
C ARG A 314 7.68 -5.84 17.32
N ARG A 315 8.31 -6.50 16.35
CA ARG A 315 8.45 -7.97 16.35
C ARG A 315 9.38 -8.45 17.46
N ARG A 316 10.52 -7.81 17.65
CA ARG A 316 11.45 -8.13 18.76
C ARG A 316 10.81 -7.96 20.15
N SER A 317 9.88 -7.02 20.31
CA SER A 317 9.16 -6.81 21.56
C SER A 317 7.92 -7.69 21.75
N GLY A 318 7.56 -8.55 20.78
CA GLY A 318 6.34 -9.35 20.82
C GLY A 318 5.04 -8.55 20.65
N ALA A 319 5.12 -7.26 20.33
CA ALA A 319 3.96 -6.39 20.15
C ALA A 319 3.18 -6.65 18.83
N MET A 320 3.72 -7.49 17.95
CA MET A 320 3.05 -7.97 16.75
C MET A 320 2.77 -9.45 16.94
N GLY A 321 1.50 -9.86 16.91
CA GLY A 321 1.13 -11.26 16.98
C GLY A 321 1.84 -12.12 15.94
N ASP A 322 1.77 -13.44 16.11
CA ASP A 322 2.49 -14.45 15.31
C ASP A 322 1.91 -14.59 13.88
N HIS A 323 1.92 -13.51 13.11
CA HIS A 323 1.43 -13.47 11.73
C HIS A 323 2.63 -13.62 10.77
N GLY A 324 3.02 -14.89 10.49
CA GLY A 324 4.08 -15.27 9.56
C GLY A 324 5.50 -15.13 10.14
N ALA A 325 6.32 -16.14 9.95
CA ALA A 325 7.72 -16.13 10.35
C ALA A 325 8.52 -15.21 9.42
N VAL A 326 8.66 -13.92 9.78
CA VAL A 326 9.64 -13.04 9.15
C VAL A 326 10.98 -13.31 9.83
N ASP A 327 12.01 -13.63 9.07
CA ASP A 327 13.36 -13.73 9.59
C ASP A 327 13.85 -12.34 10.01
N LEU A 328 14.02 -12.15 11.32
CA LEU A 328 14.47 -10.88 11.88
C LEU A 328 15.90 -10.53 11.48
N THR A 329 16.72 -11.52 11.14
CA THR A 329 18.09 -11.32 10.67
C THR A 329 18.07 -10.79 9.23
N GLU A 330 17.25 -11.38 8.37
CA GLU A 330 17.05 -10.86 7.01
C GLU A 330 16.44 -9.46 7.01
N LEU A 331 15.49 -9.20 7.90
CA LEU A 331 14.88 -7.88 8.04
C LEU A 331 15.92 -6.82 8.48
N ASP A 332 16.76 -7.15 9.45
CA ASP A 332 17.85 -6.28 9.91
C ASP A 332 18.88 -6.04 8.79
N ALA A 333 19.27 -7.10 8.05
CA ALA A 333 20.16 -6.98 6.90
C ALA A 333 19.56 -6.11 5.78
N THR A 334 18.25 -6.24 5.51
CA THR A 334 17.53 -5.41 4.54
C THR A 334 17.58 -3.93 4.92
N ILE A 335 17.41 -3.59 6.19
CA ILE A 335 17.53 -2.20 6.67
C ILE A 335 18.92 -1.65 6.36
N GLY A 336 19.98 -2.41 6.67
CA GLY A 336 21.35 -2.03 6.37
C GLY A 336 21.59 -1.83 4.88
N PHE A 337 21.12 -2.76 4.04
CA PHE A 337 21.21 -2.69 2.59
C PHE A 337 20.54 -1.41 2.04
N LEU A 338 19.31 -1.13 2.44
CA LEU A 338 18.57 0.05 1.99
C LEU A 338 19.26 1.36 2.36
N LEU A 339 19.92 1.42 3.52
CA LEU A 339 20.67 2.61 3.94
C LEU A 339 21.97 2.80 3.16
N VAL A 340 22.63 1.73 2.73
CA VAL A 340 23.80 1.80 1.85
C VAL A 340 23.35 2.33 0.47
N GLU A 341 22.34 1.73 -0.13
CA GLU A 341 21.76 2.19 -1.42
C GLU A 341 21.33 3.66 -1.36
N ALA A 342 20.63 4.05 -0.29
CA ALA A 342 20.22 5.44 -0.09
C ALA A 342 21.42 6.39 -0.02
N GLY A 343 22.50 5.99 0.67
CA GLY A 343 23.71 6.77 0.80
C GLY A 343 24.46 6.92 -0.52
N ASP A 344 24.50 5.87 -1.35
CA ASP A 344 25.14 5.90 -2.67
C ASP A 344 24.37 6.79 -3.64
N LEU A 345 23.04 6.62 -3.71
CA LEU A 345 22.15 7.45 -4.53
C LEU A 345 22.16 8.93 -4.12
N ALA A 346 22.32 9.25 -2.83
CA ALA A 346 22.35 10.64 -2.36
C ALA A 346 23.70 11.35 -2.62
N ARG A 347 24.75 10.60 -2.99
CA ARG A 347 26.07 11.16 -3.33
C ARG A 347 26.30 11.33 -4.82
N GLY A 348 25.62 10.54 -5.65
CA GLY A 348 25.71 10.57 -7.13
C GLY A 348 24.79 11.58 -7.74
#